data_26ff31f199adc865af61556cd01a4c8d
#
_entry.id   26ff31f199adc865af61556cd01a4c8d
#
_cell.length_a   1.000
_cell.length_b   1.000
_cell.length_c   1.000
_cell.angle_alpha   90.00
_cell.angle_beta   90.00
_cell.angle_gamma   90.00
#
_symmetry.space_group_name_H-M   'P 1'
#
loop_
_entity.id
_entity.type
_entity.pdbx_description
1 polymer ?
#
loop_
_entity_poly.entity_id
_entity_poly.type
_entity_poly.pdbx_seq_one_letter_code
_entity_poly.pdbx_strand_id
1 'polypeptide(L)'
;MRLGICSRSGDILEPMITPQWYVNCNGMAKRSTDAVRNGELKIIPAEHEKTWFNWLDNIRDWCVSRQLWWGHQIPAWFATTKAEGDGILKNDMANNDRWIVARDEEDAKQKAMAQLGCTEEELVLERDEDVLDTWFSSGLFPFSVMGWPDNTDDFKAFYPTSLLETGLDIIFFWVARMVMMGLELTDTLPFHTVFLHAMVRDKEGGKMSKSSGNVIDPLEVIGGCSLQALLDRLDSGNLPVKEIARGKKNIISEFPDGIPECGSDALRFGLLAYTVQGRDINLDVKRVVGYRNFCNKMWNSTRFALMYLQDFMPTPTLLEDLMSSGKMAIRDRFMISRLMKGTEAIDTNFTAYKFGDAQHAGYQLWLNDMCDVYLELIKPIVQSKDEEKKDARWAAQATLWVALETQLRGLHPMMPFITEELWQRLPGRGTLGESEKTSIMLAEYPVTNDSCKNDEAEESMVLTLDIIKACRSLRSSYNIQPKDLTHFFIKMTHEKQAAAALAQVDDIKTLGSGSKVDINLSDADIPDTVGTIIVNDSLTVLVDLKGKVDFKTEISRLNKNLGKAKGPMEQLEKKMTASGYQDNVPEGVRKTNDEKFVGWKKKCSDIEEAIVNFERLLSLEDK
;
A
#
# COMPACT_ATOMS: atom_id res chain seq x y z
N MET A 1 26.59 -12.67 37.25
CA MET A 1 25.19 -13.06 37.47
C MET A 1 24.31 -11.97 36.88
N ARG A 2 23.36 -12.27 36.00
CA ARG A 2 22.39 -11.27 35.47
C ARG A 2 21.15 -11.39 36.34
N LEU A 3 20.80 -10.32 37.05
CA LEU A 3 19.56 -10.24 37.83
C LEU A 3 18.47 -9.64 36.96
N GLY A 4 17.26 -10.20 37.02
CA GLY A 4 16.07 -9.59 36.43
C GLY A 4 15.72 -8.29 37.18
N ILE A 5 15.36 -7.24 36.44
CA ILE A 5 14.96 -5.96 37.01
C ILE A 5 13.56 -5.63 36.48
N CYS A 6 12.66 -5.19 37.35
CA CYS A 6 11.33 -4.72 36.98
C CYS A 6 11.47 -3.50 36.08
N SER A 7 10.88 -3.56 34.91
CA SER A 7 10.92 -2.46 33.92
C SER A 7 10.18 -1.18 34.36
N ARG A 8 9.32 -1.28 35.39
CA ARG A 8 8.54 -0.15 35.88
C ARG A 8 9.12 0.47 37.15
N SER A 9 9.45 -0.36 38.16
CA SER A 9 9.95 0.13 39.43
C SER A 9 11.50 0.17 39.52
N GLY A 10 12.21 -0.59 38.68
CA GLY A 10 13.66 -0.72 38.74
C GLY A 10 14.13 -1.68 39.85
N ASP A 11 13.22 -2.34 40.55
CA ASP A 11 13.54 -3.27 41.62
C ASP A 11 14.07 -4.62 41.10
N ILE A 12 14.84 -5.32 41.91
CA ILE A 12 15.34 -6.66 41.61
C ILE A 12 14.16 -7.65 41.69
N LEU A 13 14.03 -8.51 40.68
CA LEU A 13 13.03 -9.57 40.68
C LEU A 13 13.56 -10.82 41.36
N GLU A 14 12.81 -11.31 42.34
CA GLU A 14 13.05 -12.60 42.99
C GLU A 14 11.97 -13.60 42.60
N PRO A 15 12.31 -14.79 42.05
CA PRO A 15 11.33 -15.82 41.75
C PRO A 15 10.80 -16.41 43.06
N MET A 16 9.47 -16.45 43.20
CA MET A 16 8.75 -17.10 44.29
C MET A 16 7.97 -18.31 43.78
N ILE A 17 7.95 -19.39 44.53
CA ILE A 17 7.08 -20.53 44.26
C ILE A 17 5.73 -20.27 44.96
N THR A 18 4.67 -20.18 44.16
CA THR A 18 3.29 -20.06 44.65
C THR A 18 2.36 -20.93 43.82
N PRO A 19 1.29 -21.50 44.38
CA PRO A 19 0.29 -22.20 43.63
C PRO A 19 -0.32 -21.29 42.56
N GLN A 20 -0.59 -21.86 41.36
CA GLN A 20 -1.14 -21.15 40.24
C GLN A 20 -2.18 -22.01 39.53
N TRP A 21 -3.13 -21.39 38.86
CA TRP A 21 -4.06 -22.07 37.98
C TRP A 21 -3.46 -22.31 36.59
N TYR A 22 -3.57 -23.55 36.13
CA TYR A 22 -3.07 -23.98 34.82
C TYR A 22 -4.15 -24.60 33.98
N VAL A 23 -4.13 -24.31 32.68
CA VAL A 23 -4.90 -25.00 31.67
C VAL A 23 -3.99 -26.02 30.99
N ASN A 24 -4.42 -27.30 30.97
CA ASN A 24 -3.74 -28.33 30.19
C ASN A 24 -4.01 -28.11 28.70
N CYS A 25 -2.96 -27.78 27.94
CA CYS A 25 -3.09 -27.39 26.55
C CYS A 25 -2.83 -28.53 25.54
N ASN A 26 -2.37 -29.70 25.95
CA ASN A 26 -1.87 -30.74 25.03
C ASN A 26 -2.93 -31.20 24.01
N GLY A 27 -4.15 -31.53 24.46
CA GLY A 27 -5.25 -31.98 23.57
C GLY A 27 -5.69 -30.88 22.61
N MET A 28 -5.88 -29.66 23.13
CA MET A 28 -6.29 -28.49 22.36
C MET A 28 -5.25 -28.10 21.31
N ALA A 29 -3.96 -28.12 21.66
CA ALA A 29 -2.87 -27.79 20.75
C ALA A 29 -2.78 -28.81 19.60
N LYS A 30 -2.93 -30.09 19.90
CA LYS A 30 -2.95 -31.14 18.86
C LYS A 30 -4.09 -30.90 17.87
N ARG A 31 -5.32 -30.66 18.32
CA ARG A 31 -6.46 -30.34 17.45
C ARG A 31 -6.17 -29.10 16.60
N SER A 32 -5.55 -28.06 17.20
CA SER A 32 -5.19 -26.81 16.51
C SER A 32 -4.13 -27.00 15.42
N THR A 33 -3.12 -27.86 15.67
CA THR A 33 -2.09 -28.18 14.66
C THR A 33 -2.65 -29.06 13.55
N ASP A 34 -3.51 -30.02 13.89
CA ASP A 34 -4.17 -30.90 12.91
C ASP A 34 -5.06 -30.09 11.96
N ALA A 35 -5.79 -29.06 12.45
CA ALA A 35 -6.61 -28.18 11.63
C ALA A 35 -5.80 -27.45 10.55
N VAL A 36 -4.58 -26.99 10.86
CA VAL A 36 -3.68 -26.36 9.87
C VAL A 36 -3.10 -27.41 8.91
N ARG A 37 -2.65 -28.56 9.41
CA ARG A 37 -2.13 -29.66 8.57
C ARG A 37 -3.16 -30.18 7.57
N ASN A 38 -4.41 -30.24 7.97
CA ASN A 38 -5.53 -30.70 7.12
C ASN A 38 -6.05 -29.61 6.17
N GLY A 39 -5.59 -28.36 6.32
CA GLY A 39 -6.02 -27.22 5.51
C GLY A 39 -7.40 -26.65 5.89
N GLU A 40 -7.93 -27.03 7.05
CA GLU A 40 -9.18 -26.48 7.62
C GLU A 40 -8.99 -25.05 8.12
N LEU A 41 -7.79 -24.75 8.65
CA LEU A 41 -7.35 -23.42 9.05
C LEU A 41 -6.17 -22.99 8.17
N LYS A 42 -6.32 -21.87 7.45
CA LYS A 42 -5.28 -21.28 6.61
C LYS A 42 -4.58 -20.14 7.33
N ILE A 43 -3.24 -20.13 7.30
CA ILE A 43 -2.41 -19.02 7.82
C ILE A 43 -1.78 -18.29 6.64
N ILE A 44 -1.99 -16.99 6.55
CA ILE A 44 -1.49 -16.11 5.50
C ILE A 44 -0.61 -15.02 6.12
N PRO A 45 0.65 -14.85 5.70
CA PRO A 45 1.41 -15.69 4.76
C PRO A 45 1.75 -17.09 5.31
N ALA A 46 1.82 -18.09 4.42
CA ALA A 46 2.06 -19.48 4.81
C ALA A 46 3.39 -19.73 5.53
N GLU A 47 4.37 -18.84 5.39
CA GLU A 47 5.67 -18.91 6.10
C GLU A 47 5.52 -18.93 7.63
N HIS A 48 4.43 -18.39 8.16
CA HIS A 48 4.11 -18.36 9.59
C HIS A 48 3.53 -19.67 10.13
N GLU A 49 3.15 -20.63 9.28
CA GLU A 49 2.78 -21.98 9.70
C GLU A 49 3.91 -22.66 10.46
N LYS A 50 5.18 -22.41 10.07
CA LYS A 50 6.34 -22.91 10.80
C LYS A 50 6.38 -22.40 12.23
N THR A 51 6.05 -21.13 12.46
CA THR A 51 5.96 -20.54 13.80
C THR A 51 4.82 -21.17 14.60
N TRP A 52 3.66 -21.38 13.96
CA TRP A 52 2.52 -22.07 14.55
C TRP A 52 2.87 -23.46 15.07
N PHE A 53 3.47 -24.31 14.23
CA PHE A 53 3.87 -25.66 14.61
C PHE A 53 4.96 -25.68 15.69
N ASN A 54 5.97 -24.80 15.60
CA ASN A 54 7.03 -24.74 16.61
C ASN A 54 6.50 -24.45 18.02
N TRP A 55 5.48 -23.61 18.14
CA TRP A 55 4.89 -23.28 19.43
C TRP A 55 3.92 -24.36 19.91
N LEU A 56 3.06 -24.89 19.06
CA LEU A 56 1.98 -25.78 19.48
C LEU A 56 2.42 -27.24 19.61
N ASP A 57 3.35 -27.72 18.78
CA ASP A 57 3.92 -29.08 18.92
C ASP A 57 4.77 -29.21 20.18
N ASN A 58 5.26 -28.12 20.76
CA ASN A 58 6.04 -28.07 21.99
C ASN A 58 5.31 -27.30 23.11
N ILE A 59 4.00 -27.32 23.11
CA ILE A 59 3.20 -26.56 24.06
C ILE A 59 3.42 -27.03 25.50
N ARG A 60 3.34 -26.08 26.41
CA ARG A 60 3.32 -26.33 27.86
C ARG A 60 1.98 -25.88 28.43
N ASP A 61 1.64 -26.38 29.60
CA ASP A 61 0.47 -25.94 30.33
C ASP A 61 0.50 -24.42 30.53
N TRP A 62 -0.65 -23.81 30.34
CA TRP A 62 -0.79 -22.36 30.39
C TRP A 62 -1.20 -21.88 31.77
N CYS A 63 -0.31 -21.19 32.47
CA CYS A 63 -0.64 -20.50 33.70
C CYS A 63 -1.61 -19.36 33.42
N VAL A 64 -2.82 -19.43 33.95
CA VAL A 64 -3.91 -18.47 33.70
C VAL A 64 -4.19 -17.54 34.86
N SER A 65 -3.61 -17.74 36.04
CA SER A 65 -3.73 -16.83 37.18
C SER A 65 -2.73 -15.70 37.13
N ARG A 66 -3.13 -14.51 37.58
CA ARG A 66 -2.30 -13.31 37.67
C ARG A 66 -2.60 -12.59 38.98
N GLN A 67 -1.53 -12.19 39.66
CA GLN A 67 -1.56 -11.42 40.90
C GLN A 67 -1.67 -9.92 40.57
N LEU A 68 -2.82 -9.52 40.05
CA LEU A 68 -3.12 -8.15 39.64
C LEU A 68 -4.36 -7.64 40.36
N TRP A 69 -4.42 -6.35 40.62
CA TRP A 69 -5.58 -5.73 41.22
C TRP A 69 -6.79 -5.62 40.25
N TRP A 70 -6.52 -5.40 38.95
CA TRP A 70 -7.55 -5.24 37.94
C TRP A 70 -7.59 -6.44 36.98
N GLY A 71 -8.76 -7.00 36.80
CA GLY A 71 -9.01 -8.11 35.88
C GLY A 71 -10.30 -8.86 36.22
N HIS A 72 -10.56 -9.97 35.50
CA HIS A 72 -11.62 -10.90 35.81
C HIS A 72 -11.15 -11.85 36.91
N GLN A 73 -11.70 -11.67 38.11
CA GLN A 73 -11.36 -12.53 39.26
C GLN A 73 -11.71 -13.99 38.98
N ILE A 74 -10.82 -14.89 39.32
CA ILE A 74 -10.99 -16.33 39.10
C ILE A 74 -12.28 -16.81 39.78
N PRO A 75 -13.21 -17.50 39.06
CA PRO A 75 -14.47 -17.95 39.59
C PRO A 75 -14.30 -19.29 40.34
N ALA A 76 -13.45 -19.29 41.37
CA ALA A 76 -13.17 -20.46 42.20
C ALA A 76 -13.16 -20.05 43.68
N TRP A 77 -13.68 -20.92 44.53
CA TRP A 77 -13.77 -20.75 45.97
C TRP A 77 -13.15 -21.93 46.66
N PHE A 78 -12.30 -21.63 47.66
CA PHE A 78 -11.76 -22.62 48.54
C PHE A 78 -12.81 -22.90 49.64
N ALA A 79 -13.18 -24.18 49.81
CA ALA A 79 -14.25 -24.61 50.69
C ALA A 79 -13.71 -25.39 51.88
N THR A 80 -14.03 -24.92 53.08
CA THR A 80 -13.68 -25.58 54.34
C THR A 80 -14.92 -25.57 55.26
N THR A 81 -14.84 -26.28 56.36
CA THR A 81 -15.87 -26.23 57.39
C THR A 81 -15.33 -25.53 58.65
N LYS A 82 -16.22 -24.90 59.43
CA LYS A 82 -15.84 -24.24 60.70
C LYS A 82 -15.15 -25.23 61.68
N ALA A 83 -15.47 -26.51 61.57
CA ALA A 83 -14.88 -27.56 62.43
C ALA A 83 -13.43 -27.86 62.05
N GLU A 84 -13.06 -27.68 60.79
CA GLU A 84 -11.69 -27.88 60.30
C GLU A 84 -10.76 -26.74 60.69
N GLY A 85 -11.33 -25.52 60.89
CA GLY A 85 -10.59 -24.32 61.28
C GLY A 85 -9.45 -24.01 60.30
N ASP A 86 -8.33 -23.46 60.80
CA ASP A 86 -7.15 -23.14 60.00
C ASP A 86 -6.28 -24.36 59.66
N GLY A 87 -6.76 -25.58 59.94
CA GLY A 87 -6.00 -26.82 59.68
C GLY A 87 -5.89 -27.21 58.21
N ILE A 88 -6.77 -26.67 57.37
CA ILE A 88 -6.78 -26.94 55.92
C ILE A 88 -6.31 -25.70 55.20
N LEU A 89 -5.10 -25.74 54.70
CA LEU A 89 -4.45 -24.59 54.02
C LEU A 89 -4.76 -24.56 52.52
N LYS A 90 -5.24 -23.42 52.03
CA LYS A 90 -5.54 -23.23 50.59
C LYS A 90 -4.32 -23.32 49.65
N ASN A 91 -3.12 -23.09 50.20
CA ASN A 91 -1.87 -23.16 49.46
C ASN A 91 -1.22 -24.53 49.50
N ASP A 92 -1.82 -25.54 50.13
CA ASP A 92 -1.36 -26.91 50.11
C ASP A 92 -2.00 -27.67 48.94
N MET A 93 -1.16 -28.17 48.04
CA MET A 93 -1.61 -28.93 46.87
C MET A 93 -2.36 -30.21 47.24
N ALA A 94 -2.18 -30.71 48.45
CA ALA A 94 -2.94 -31.84 48.97
C ALA A 94 -4.44 -31.52 49.11
N ASN A 95 -4.80 -30.24 49.18
CA ASN A 95 -6.17 -29.76 49.34
C ASN A 95 -6.77 -29.20 48.01
N ASN A 96 -6.22 -29.56 46.85
CA ASN A 96 -6.73 -29.09 45.55
C ASN A 96 -8.17 -29.48 45.26
N ASP A 97 -8.64 -30.55 45.85
CA ASP A 97 -10.03 -31.02 45.79
C ASP A 97 -11.00 -30.08 46.52
N ARG A 98 -10.52 -29.17 47.35
CA ARG A 98 -11.34 -28.19 48.08
C ARG A 98 -11.69 -26.96 47.26
N TRP A 99 -11.12 -26.81 46.07
CA TRP A 99 -11.43 -25.70 45.16
C TRP A 99 -12.70 -25.98 44.38
N ILE A 100 -13.69 -25.13 44.53
CA ILE A 100 -15.00 -25.20 43.88
C ILE A 100 -15.09 -24.16 42.77
N VAL A 101 -15.17 -24.60 41.52
CA VAL A 101 -15.39 -23.70 40.38
C VAL A 101 -16.89 -23.52 40.19
N ALA A 102 -17.33 -22.26 40.21
CA ALA A 102 -18.73 -21.91 40.17
C ALA A 102 -18.98 -20.59 39.40
N ARG A 103 -20.22 -20.34 38.98
CA ARG A 103 -20.59 -19.09 38.29
C ARG A 103 -20.64 -17.91 39.25
N ASP A 104 -21.16 -18.15 40.43
CA ASP A 104 -21.30 -17.17 41.49
C ASP A 104 -21.14 -17.84 42.86
N GLU A 105 -21.20 -17.07 43.92
CA GLU A 105 -21.03 -17.53 45.28
C GLU A 105 -22.14 -18.49 45.72
N GLU A 106 -23.38 -18.32 45.22
CA GLU A 106 -24.50 -19.17 45.55
C GLU A 106 -24.36 -20.59 44.93
N ASP A 107 -23.94 -20.63 43.64
CA ASP A 107 -23.59 -21.90 42.98
C ASP A 107 -22.40 -22.57 43.67
N ALA A 108 -21.41 -21.77 44.13
CA ALA A 108 -20.27 -22.26 44.90
C ALA A 108 -20.69 -22.88 46.23
N LYS A 109 -21.61 -22.24 46.98
CA LYS A 109 -22.14 -22.78 48.25
C LYS A 109 -22.84 -24.10 48.04
N GLN A 110 -23.74 -24.19 47.06
CA GLN A 110 -24.48 -25.40 46.77
C GLN A 110 -23.56 -26.59 46.42
N LYS A 111 -22.54 -26.33 45.57
CA LYS A 111 -21.56 -27.35 45.21
C LYS A 111 -20.70 -27.77 46.38
N ALA A 112 -20.24 -26.78 47.16
CA ALA A 112 -19.40 -27.03 48.34
C ALA A 112 -20.13 -27.83 49.42
N MET A 113 -21.37 -27.49 49.75
CA MET A 113 -22.20 -28.26 50.71
C MET A 113 -22.40 -29.69 50.23
N ALA A 114 -22.66 -29.90 48.95
CA ALA A 114 -22.85 -31.24 48.37
C ALA A 114 -21.52 -32.05 48.43
N GLN A 115 -20.37 -31.43 48.21
CA GLN A 115 -19.06 -32.07 48.22
C GLN A 115 -18.57 -32.39 49.62
N LEU A 116 -18.74 -31.46 50.55
CA LEU A 116 -18.25 -31.60 51.92
C LEU A 116 -19.25 -32.28 52.86
N GLY A 117 -20.52 -32.42 52.45
CA GLY A 117 -21.58 -33.00 53.25
C GLY A 117 -21.93 -32.16 54.48
N CYS A 118 -21.79 -30.85 54.41
CA CYS A 118 -22.01 -29.91 55.51
C CYS A 118 -23.21 -29.00 55.25
N THR A 119 -23.69 -28.31 56.29
CA THR A 119 -24.72 -27.29 56.20
C THR A 119 -24.13 -25.94 55.83
N GLU A 120 -24.98 -25.00 55.39
CA GLU A 120 -24.52 -23.64 55.06
C GLU A 120 -23.91 -22.91 56.28
N GLU A 121 -24.44 -23.19 57.46
CA GLU A 121 -23.90 -22.59 58.71
C GLU A 121 -22.52 -23.11 59.07
N GLU A 122 -22.18 -24.30 58.63
CA GLU A 122 -20.86 -24.92 58.86
C GLU A 122 -19.84 -24.56 57.78
N LEU A 123 -20.28 -24.14 56.61
CA LEU A 123 -19.46 -23.87 55.47
C LEU A 123 -18.67 -22.56 55.65
N VAL A 124 -17.40 -22.56 55.18
CA VAL A 124 -16.58 -21.39 54.99
C VAL A 124 -16.06 -21.40 53.57
N LEU A 125 -16.34 -20.32 52.83
CA LEU A 125 -15.90 -20.15 51.45
C LEU A 125 -14.95 -18.94 51.38
N GLU A 126 -13.84 -19.10 50.68
CA GLU A 126 -12.91 -18.06 50.40
C GLU A 126 -12.67 -18.01 48.88
N ARG A 127 -13.09 -16.92 48.24
CA ARG A 127 -12.87 -16.74 46.79
C ARG A 127 -11.40 -16.51 46.52
N ASP A 128 -10.92 -17.04 45.38
CA ASP A 128 -9.55 -16.79 44.91
C ASP A 128 -9.34 -15.28 44.67
N GLU A 129 -8.22 -14.74 45.13
CA GLU A 129 -7.88 -13.32 44.96
C GLU A 129 -7.28 -13.00 43.60
N ASP A 130 -6.74 -14.01 42.93
CA ASP A 130 -6.11 -13.88 41.62
C ASP A 130 -7.12 -13.56 40.52
N VAL A 131 -6.66 -12.93 39.45
CA VAL A 131 -7.44 -12.66 38.24
C VAL A 131 -6.98 -13.53 37.09
N LEU A 132 -7.85 -13.75 36.14
CA LEU A 132 -7.53 -14.48 34.90
C LEU A 132 -6.58 -13.68 34.03
N ASP A 133 -5.68 -14.37 33.35
CA ASP A 133 -4.85 -13.81 32.29
C ASP A 133 -5.70 -13.11 31.24
N THR A 134 -5.30 -11.93 30.81
CA THR A 134 -5.97 -11.15 29.76
C THR A 134 -6.20 -11.99 28.50
N TRP A 135 -5.25 -12.85 28.16
CA TRP A 135 -5.36 -13.73 26.99
C TRP A 135 -6.42 -14.83 27.14
N PHE A 136 -6.80 -15.17 28.37
CA PHE A 136 -7.91 -16.09 28.61
C PHE A 136 -9.24 -15.47 28.16
N SER A 137 -9.55 -14.28 28.64
CA SER A 137 -10.75 -13.55 28.23
C SER A 137 -10.73 -13.20 26.73
N SER A 138 -9.55 -12.79 26.23
CA SER A 138 -9.36 -12.48 24.80
C SER A 138 -9.50 -13.71 23.89
N GLY A 139 -9.16 -14.89 24.39
CA GLY A 139 -9.32 -16.15 23.65
C GLY A 139 -10.78 -16.57 23.46
N LEU A 140 -11.69 -16.10 24.32
CA LEU A 140 -13.13 -16.35 24.22
C LEU A 140 -13.84 -15.40 23.23
N PHE A 141 -13.19 -14.31 22.83
CA PHE A 141 -13.79 -13.21 22.06
C PHE A 141 -14.60 -13.67 20.84
N PRO A 142 -14.13 -14.58 19.95
CA PRO A 142 -14.85 -14.91 18.73
C PRO A 142 -16.27 -15.45 18.94
N PHE A 143 -16.54 -16.05 20.08
CA PHE A 143 -17.83 -16.65 20.38
C PHE A 143 -18.55 -16.02 21.57
N SER A 144 -17.82 -15.47 22.55
CA SER A 144 -18.46 -14.83 23.72
C SER A 144 -19.25 -13.58 23.35
N VAL A 145 -18.76 -12.78 22.39
CA VAL A 145 -19.46 -11.56 21.92
C VAL A 145 -20.71 -11.87 21.10
N MET A 146 -20.85 -13.10 20.61
CA MET A 146 -22.03 -13.60 19.91
C MET A 146 -23.07 -14.23 20.87
N GLY A 147 -22.81 -14.16 22.17
CA GLY A 147 -23.72 -14.63 23.21
C GLY A 147 -23.46 -16.04 23.73
N TRP A 148 -22.40 -16.73 23.31
CA TRP A 148 -22.02 -18.01 23.90
C TRP A 148 -21.85 -17.86 25.44
N PRO A 149 -22.30 -18.84 26.27
CA PRO A 149 -22.69 -20.21 25.93
C PRO A 149 -24.14 -20.40 25.44
N ASP A 150 -24.94 -19.36 25.36
CA ASP A 150 -26.29 -19.43 24.85
C ASP A 150 -26.29 -19.59 23.32
N ASN A 151 -27.27 -20.35 22.81
CA ASN A 151 -27.39 -20.56 21.37
C ASN A 151 -28.21 -19.43 20.72
N THR A 152 -27.65 -18.20 20.73
CA THR A 152 -28.29 -16.99 20.22
C THR A 152 -28.39 -17.00 18.68
N ASP A 153 -29.19 -16.11 18.12
CA ASP A 153 -29.31 -15.97 16.66
C ASP A 153 -28.02 -15.38 16.06
N ASP A 154 -27.34 -14.48 16.77
CA ASP A 154 -26.03 -13.93 16.36
C ASP A 154 -24.95 -15.02 16.33
N PHE A 155 -24.91 -15.88 17.34
CA PHE A 155 -23.97 -17.01 17.37
C PHE A 155 -24.19 -17.97 16.19
N LYS A 156 -25.45 -18.28 15.87
CA LYS A 156 -25.77 -19.14 14.71
C LYS A 156 -25.41 -18.49 13.37
N ALA A 157 -25.59 -17.17 13.27
CA ALA A 157 -25.42 -16.45 12.02
C ALA A 157 -23.95 -16.11 11.72
N PHE A 158 -23.14 -15.78 12.75
CA PHE A 158 -21.83 -15.18 12.58
C PHE A 158 -20.65 -16.02 13.12
N TYR A 159 -20.90 -17.11 13.81
CA TYR A 159 -19.88 -18.05 14.25
C TYR A 159 -19.96 -19.38 13.48
N PRO A 160 -18.85 -19.89 12.91
CA PRO A 160 -17.50 -19.30 12.87
C PRO A 160 -17.42 -18.08 11.96
N THR A 161 -16.46 -17.19 12.24
CA THR A 161 -16.17 -16.04 11.38
C THR A 161 -15.33 -16.44 10.16
N SER A 162 -15.33 -15.61 9.10
CA SER A 162 -14.61 -15.94 7.86
C SER A 162 -13.11 -15.75 7.97
N LEU A 163 -12.69 -14.66 8.60
CA LEU A 163 -11.31 -14.18 8.63
C LEU A 163 -10.98 -13.56 9.99
N LEU A 164 -9.83 -13.91 10.53
CA LEU A 164 -9.15 -13.15 11.59
C LEU A 164 -7.96 -12.42 11.02
N GLU A 165 -7.88 -11.11 11.24
CA GLU A 165 -6.74 -10.30 10.88
C GLU A 165 -6.07 -9.76 12.15
N THR A 166 -4.73 -9.90 12.27
CA THR A 166 -3.97 -9.41 13.41
C THR A 166 -2.48 -9.26 13.09
N GLY A 167 -1.72 -8.64 14.01
CA GLY A 167 -0.26 -8.57 13.94
C GLY A 167 0.41 -9.93 14.16
N LEU A 168 1.49 -10.17 13.44
CA LEU A 168 2.23 -11.43 13.51
C LEU A 168 2.86 -11.71 14.89
N ASP A 169 3.04 -10.71 15.74
CA ASP A 169 3.66 -10.83 17.05
C ASP A 169 2.76 -11.48 18.11
N ILE A 170 1.46 -11.59 17.87
CA ILE A 170 0.49 -12.22 18.78
C ILE A 170 -0.13 -13.51 18.25
N ILE A 171 0.48 -14.14 17.25
CA ILE A 171 0.01 -15.42 16.68
C ILE A 171 -0.14 -16.50 17.79
N PHE A 172 0.81 -16.58 18.70
CA PHE A 172 0.76 -17.54 19.81
C PHE A 172 -0.14 -17.06 20.95
N PHE A 173 0.01 -15.79 21.34
CA PHE A 173 -0.67 -15.29 22.55
C PHE A 173 -2.17 -15.13 22.36
N TRP A 174 -2.62 -14.84 21.16
CA TRP A 174 -4.04 -14.60 20.88
C TRP A 174 -4.63 -15.61 19.90
N VAL A 175 -4.07 -15.72 18.69
CA VAL A 175 -4.64 -16.57 17.63
C VAL A 175 -4.72 -18.03 18.08
N ALA A 176 -3.60 -18.59 18.59
CA ALA A 176 -3.57 -19.96 19.07
C ALA A 176 -4.54 -20.19 20.24
N ARG A 177 -4.67 -19.20 21.15
CA ARG A 177 -5.62 -19.29 22.26
C ARG A 177 -7.07 -19.32 21.79
N MET A 178 -7.45 -18.45 20.83
CA MET A 178 -8.79 -18.47 20.25
C MET A 178 -9.10 -19.81 19.57
N VAL A 179 -8.16 -20.36 18.80
CA VAL A 179 -8.35 -21.64 18.11
C VAL A 179 -8.48 -22.79 19.11
N MET A 180 -7.59 -22.87 20.11
CA MET A 180 -7.64 -23.89 21.15
C MET A 180 -8.96 -23.85 21.93
N MET A 181 -9.36 -22.67 22.38
CA MET A 181 -10.58 -22.49 23.17
C MET A 181 -11.85 -22.68 22.32
N GLY A 182 -11.84 -22.22 21.08
CA GLY A 182 -12.97 -22.46 20.15
C GLY A 182 -13.19 -23.94 19.92
N LEU A 183 -12.15 -24.68 19.57
CA LEU A 183 -12.24 -26.13 19.37
C LEU A 183 -12.66 -26.90 20.65
N GLU A 184 -12.21 -26.47 21.81
CA GLU A 184 -12.52 -27.13 23.06
C GLU A 184 -13.93 -26.84 23.56
N LEU A 185 -14.38 -25.60 23.47
CA LEU A 185 -15.62 -25.14 24.08
C LEU A 185 -16.84 -25.20 23.12
N THR A 186 -16.59 -25.12 21.81
CA THR A 186 -17.66 -25.10 20.79
C THR A 186 -17.54 -26.24 19.77
N ASP A 187 -16.50 -27.04 19.86
CA ASP A 187 -16.13 -28.11 18.91
C ASP A 187 -16.02 -27.60 17.44
N THR A 188 -15.76 -26.30 17.27
CA THR A 188 -15.72 -25.62 15.97
C THR A 188 -14.53 -24.67 15.90
N LEU A 189 -13.88 -24.59 14.71
CA LEU A 189 -12.87 -23.56 14.46
C LEU A 189 -13.52 -22.18 14.54
N PRO A 190 -12.93 -21.22 15.27
CA PRO A 190 -13.53 -19.88 15.40
C PRO A 190 -13.48 -19.06 14.11
N PHE A 191 -12.59 -19.39 13.19
CA PHE A 191 -12.42 -18.81 11.85
C PHE A 191 -11.64 -19.76 10.94
N HIS A 192 -11.80 -19.62 9.62
CA HIS A 192 -11.16 -20.49 8.63
C HIS A 192 -9.85 -19.93 8.06
N THR A 193 -9.63 -18.64 8.20
CA THR A 193 -8.43 -17.97 7.67
C THR A 193 -7.89 -16.99 8.70
N VAL A 194 -6.57 -16.99 8.85
CA VAL A 194 -5.81 -16.01 9.65
C VAL A 194 -4.90 -15.23 8.72
N PHE A 195 -5.07 -13.91 8.66
CA PHE A 195 -4.17 -13.00 7.97
C PHE A 195 -3.28 -12.28 8.99
N LEU A 196 -1.97 -12.45 8.86
CA LEU A 196 -0.97 -11.87 9.76
C LEU A 196 -0.28 -10.71 9.06
N HIS A 197 -0.58 -9.48 9.47
CA HIS A 197 0.07 -8.31 8.92
C HIS A 197 1.41 -8.02 9.57
N ALA A 198 2.28 -7.34 8.83
CA ALA A 198 3.57 -6.86 9.30
C ALA A 198 3.41 -5.72 10.32
N MET A 199 4.34 -5.62 11.28
CA MET A 199 4.31 -4.56 12.28
C MET A 199 4.82 -3.24 11.72
N VAL A 200 4.15 -2.15 12.10
CA VAL A 200 4.62 -0.79 11.77
C VAL A 200 5.73 -0.37 12.72
N ARG A 201 6.85 0.03 12.17
CA ARG A 201 8.06 0.48 12.87
C ARG A 201 8.36 1.93 12.50
N ASP A 202 9.22 2.57 13.28
CA ASP A 202 9.76 3.87 12.90
C ASP A 202 10.65 3.76 11.64
N LYS A 203 11.07 4.87 11.09
CA LYS A 203 11.85 4.94 9.85
C LYS A 203 13.17 4.16 9.91
N GLU A 204 13.80 4.10 11.08
CA GLU A 204 15.03 3.36 11.36
C GLU A 204 14.79 1.87 11.62
N GLY A 205 13.53 1.39 11.62
CA GLY A 205 13.15 0.01 11.88
C GLY A 205 13.03 -0.32 13.38
N GLY A 206 13.02 0.69 14.24
CA GLY A 206 12.78 0.54 15.68
C GLY A 206 11.32 0.24 15.99
N LYS A 207 11.07 -0.66 16.96
CA LYS A 207 9.70 -0.90 17.45
C LYS A 207 9.15 0.38 18.05
N MET A 208 8.00 0.84 17.56
CA MET A 208 7.31 1.97 18.16
C MET A 208 6.71 1.60 19.51
N SER A 209 7.03 2.39 20.53
CA SER A 209 6.46 2.21 21.87
C SER A 209 6.32 3.56 22.58
N LYS A 210 5.34 3.65 23.49
CA LYS A 210 5.16 4.83 24.33
C LYS A 210 6.39 5.10 25.21
N SER A 211 7.10 4.04 25.63
CA SER A 211 8.32 4.13 26.46
C SER A 211 9.58 4.57 25.70
N SER A 212 9.56 4.53 24.37
CA SER A 212 10.69 4.97 23.52
C SER A 212 10.47 6.35 22.92
N GLY A 213 9.26 6.92 23.04
CA GLY A 213 8.92 8.25 22.52
C GLY A 213 8.97 8.39 20.99
N ASN A 214 8.95 7.26 20.26
CA ASN A 214 9.01 7.20 18.79
C ASN A 214 7.67 6.85 18.13
N VAL A 215 6.57 6.94 18.86
CA VAL A 215 5.23 6.67 18.32
C VAL A 215 4.79 7.82 17.43
N ILE A 216 4.42 7.49 16.20
CA ILE A 216 3.76 8.40 15.26
C ILE A 216 2.25 8.20 15.43
N ASP A 217 1.53 9.26 15.84
CA ASP A 217 0.09 9.19 15.96
C ASP A 217 -0.54 9.32 14.56
N PRO A 218 -1.41 8.38 14.14
CA PRO A 218 -2.12 8.50 12.87
C PRO A 218 -2.87 9.83 12.71
N LEU A 219 -3.43 10.40 13.78
CA LEU A 219 -4.14 11.67 13.74
C LEU A 219 -3.22 12.85 13.38
N GLU A 220 -1.96 12.79 13.80
CA GLU A 220 -0.95 13.81 13.44
C GLU A 220 -0.55 13.73 11.97
N VAL A 221 -0.57 12.54 11.37
CA VAL A 221 -0.34 12.37 9.93
C VAL A 221 -1.58 12.80 9.13
N ILE A 222 -2.77 12.49 9.63
CA ILE A 222 -4.03 12.84 8.96
C ILE A 222 -4.24 14.35 8.98
N GLY A 223 -4.19 14.97 10.16
CA GLY A 223 -4.50 16.38 10.37
C GLY A 223 -3.31 17.34 10.23
N GLY A 224 -2.11 16.79 10.15
CA GLY A 224 -0.87 17.57 10.27
C GLY A 224 -0.56 17.95 11.73
N CYS A 225 0.72 18.19 12.02
CA CYS A 225 1.17 18.58 13.34
C CYS A 225 2.40 19.50 13.25
N SER A 226 2.40 20.61 13.99
CA SER A 226 3.57 21.49 14.06
C SER A 226 4.72 20.82 14.82
N LEU A 227 5.96 21.20 14.52
CA LEU A 227 7.13 20.72 15.26
C LEU A 227 6.99 20.99 16.76
N GLN A 228 6.47 22.17 17.16
CA GLN A 228 6.31 22.51 18.57
C GLN A 228 5.34 21.55 19.26
N ALA A 229 4.20 21.24 18.65
CA ALA A 229 3.22 20.32 19.24
C ALA A 229 3.78 18.88 19.39
N LEU A 230 4.61 18.41 18.42
CA LEU A 230 5.31 17.13 18.54
C LEU A 230 6.29 17.10 19.73
N LEU A 231 7.00 18.21 19.98
CA LEU A 231 7.92 18.34 21.11
C LEU A 231 7.18 18.43 22.45
N ASP A 232 6.10 19.20 22.51
CA ASP A 232 5.26 19.36 23.72
C ASP A 232 4.63 18.04 24.17
N ARG A 233 4.25 17.19 23.21
CA ARG A 233 3.73 15.85 23.49
C ARG A 233 4.75 14.97 24.21
N LEU A 234 6.04 15.04 23.83
CA LEU A 234 7.09 14.32 24.54
C LEU A 234 7.27 14.81 25.99
N ASP A 235 7.15 16.12 26.19
CA ASP A 235 7.29 16.74 27.52
C ASP A 235 6.12 16.38 28.45
N SER A 236 4.91 16.22 27.89
CA SER A 236 3.71 15.86 28.66
C SER A 236 3.62 14.37 29.03
N GLY A 237 4.50 13.52 28.47
CA GLY A 237 4.53 12.09 28.70
C GLY A 237 5.32 11.70 29.96
N ASN A 238 5.16 10.44 30.41
CA ASN A 238 5.90 9.86 31.54
C ASN A 238 7.22 9.20 31.11
N LEU A 239 7.95 9.85 30.18
CA LEU A 239 9.22 9.32 29.69
C LEU A 239 10.39 9.74 30.59
N PRO A 240 11.43 8.88 30.75
CA PRO A 240 12.68 9.29 31.40
C PRO A 240 13.31 10.48 30.65
N VAL A 241 13.93 11.43 31.39
CA VAL A 241 14.53 12.65 30.83
C VAL A 241 15.49 12.36 29.67
N LYS A 242 16.25 11.26 29.77
CA LYS A 242 17.19 10.82 28.72
C LYS A 242 16.47 10.42 27.42
N GLU A 243 15.33 9.75 27.52
CA GLU A 243 14.53 9.34 26.35
C GLU A 243 13.80 10.55 25.75
N ILE A 244 13.33 11.51 26.55
CA ILE A 244 12.77 12.77 26.07
C ILE A 244 13.81 13.51 25.21
N ALA A 245 15.04 13.67 25.71
CA ALA A 245 16.11 14.36 24.98
C ALA A 245 16.44 13.67 23.65
N ARG A 246 16.48 12.33 23.65
CA ARG A 246 16.69 11.51 22.44
C ARG A 246 15.52 11.66 21.45
N GLY A 247 14.28 11.56 21.93
CA GLY A 247 13.07 11.71 21.12
C GLY A 247 12.99 13.09 20.45
N LYS A 248 13.27 14.16 21.21
CA LYS A 248 13.31 15.53 20.66
C LYS A 248 14.32 15.68 19.52
N LYS A 249 15.52 15.14 19.70
CA LYS A 249 16.58 15.17 18.67
C LYS A 249 16.12 14.45 17.39
N ASN A 250 15.48 13.29 17.54
CA ASN A 250 14.97 12.52 16.41
C ASN A 250 13.83 13.28 15.69
N ILE A 251 12.86 13.81 16.42
CA ILE A 251 11.74 14.58 15.85
C ILE A 251 12.26 15.80 15.07
N ILE A 252 13.18 16.58 15.63
CA ILE A 252 13.75 17.77 14.96
C ILE A 252 14.49 17.35 13.66
N SER A 253 15.18 16.21 13.68
CA SER A 253 15.90 15.72 12.51
C SER A 253 14.96 15.21 11.42
N GLU A 254 13.87 14.53 11.81
CA GLU A 254 12.94 13.88 10.88
C GLU A 254 11.88 14.85 10.35
N PHE A 255 11.36 15.68 11.23
CA PHE A 255 10.25 16.62 10.96
C PHE A 255 10.62 18.07 11.29
N PRO A 256 11.64 18.67 10.64
CA PRO A 256 12.10 20.03 10.96
C PRO A 256 10.99 21.10 10.82
N ASP A 257 10.02 20.87 9.93
CA ASP A 257 8.88 21.75 9.66
C ASP A 257 7.56 21.17 10.23
N GLY A 258 7.64 20.12 11.04
CA GLY A 258 6.49 19.35 11.48
C GLY A 258 5.99 18.33 10.45
N ILE A 259 4.83 17.74 10.71
CA ILE A 259 4.15 16.78 9.82
C ILE A 259 3.07 17.54 9.04
N PRO A 260 3.14 17.57 7.69
CA PRO A 260 2.09 18.21 6.89
C PRO A 260 0.80 17.38 6.93
N GLU A 261 -0.35 18.05 6.79
CA GLU A 261 -1.63 17.38 6.66
C GLU A 261 -1.67 16.47 5.42
N CYS A 262 -1.87 15.17 5.62
CA CYS A 262 -1.92 14.18 4.53
C CYS A 262 -3.35 13.72 4.21
N GLY A 263 -4.23 13.66 5.20
CA GLY A 263 -5.57 13.11 5.08
C GLY A 263 -5.62 11.58 5.27
N SER A 264 -6.80 11.08 5.63
CA SER A 264 -7.00 9.65 5.95
C SER A 264 -6.73 8.73 4.76
N ASP A 265 -7.21 9.10 3.56
CA ASP A 265 -7.03 8.28 2.36
C ASP A 265 -5.58 8.14 1.94
N ALA A 266 -4.79 9.21 2.05
CA ALA A 266 -3.36 9.15 1.75
C ALA A 266 -2.61 8.26 2.73
N LEU A 267 -2.95 8.30 4.02
CA LEU A 267 -2.37 7.41 5.03
C LEU A 267 -2.73 5.95 4.77
N ARG A 268 -4.03 5.65 4.56
CA ARG A 268 -4.52 4.29 4.28
C ARG A 268 -3.85 3.70 3.03
N PHE A 269 -3.87 4.45 1.93
CA PHE A 269 -3.29 4.04 0.65
C PHE A 269 -1.77 3.88 0.73
N GLY A 270 -1.11 4.75 1.50
CA GLY A 270 0.32 4.68 1.77
C GLY A 270 0.71 3.46 2.59
N LEU A 271 -0.06 3.11 3.63
CA LEU A 271 0.20 1.92 4.45
C LEU A 271 0.04 0.63 3.63
N LEU A 272 -0.98 0.55 2.77
CA LEU A 272 -1.15 -0.61 1.87
C LEU A 272 0.04 -0.80 0.94
N ALA A 273 0.63 0.28 0.43
CA ALA A 273 1.81 0.22 -0.45
C ALA A 273 3.05 -0.41 0.21
N TYR A 274 3.15 -0.40 1.54
CA TYR A 274 4.25 -1.06 2.25
C TYR A 274 4.07 -2.57 2.40
N THR A 275 2.86 -3.10 2.23
CA THR A 275 2.57 -4.53 2.44
C THR A 275 3.18 -5.46 1.39
N VAL A 276 3.66 -4.92 0.26
CA VAL A 276 4.38 -5.68 -0.79
C VAL A 276 5.62 -6.40 -0.25
N GLN A 277 6.27 -5.86 0.77
CA GLN A 277 7.60 -6.33 1.17
C GLN A 277 7.61 -7.54 2.11
N GLY A 278 6.44 -7.98 2.65
CA GLY A 278 6.34 -9.12 3.58
C GLY A 278 7.18 -8.98 4.87
N ARG A 279 7.72 -7.80 5.13
CA ARG A 279 8.57 -7.47 6.29
C ARG A 279 7.90 -6.38 7.11
N ASP A 280 8.48 -6.08 8.28
CA ASP A 280 8.06 -4.94 9.09
C ASP A 280 8.04 -3.65 8.26
N ILE A 281 7.01 -2.83 8.48
CA ILE A 281 6.76 -1.60 7.76
C ILE A 281 7.55 -0.47 8.41
N ASN A 282 8.66 -0.04 7.82
CA ASN A 282 9.36 1.17 8.26
C ASN A 282 8.64 2.40 7.70
N LEU A 283 7.81 3.02 8.54
CA LEU A 283 6.94 4.12 8.14
C LEU A 283 7.74 5.40 7.92
N ASP A 284 7.82 5.86 6.66
CA ASP A 284 8.32 7.19 6.29
C ASP A 284 7.13 8.09 5.93
N VAL A 285 6.85 9.09 6.77
CA VAL A 285 5.75 10.05 6.55
C VAL A 285 5.90 10.82 5.23
N LYS A 286 7.13 11.07 4.74
CA LYS A 286 7.37 11.72 3.44
C LYS A 286 6.79 10.93 2.28
N ARG A 287 6.75 9.61 2.39
CA ARG A 287 6.11 8.75 1.39
C ARG A 287 4.59 8.90 1.42
N VAL A 288 3.99 9.09 2.60
CA VAL A 288 2.55 9.36 2.74
C VAL A 288 2.18 10.69 2.09
N VAL A 289 3.04 11.72 2.18
CA VAL A 289 2.87 12.99 1.46
C VAL A 289 2.79 12.77 -0.06
N GLY A 290 3.55 11.83 -0.61
CA GLY A 290 3.44 11.43 -2.02
C GLY A 290 2.03 10.95 -2.38
N TYR A 291 1.37 10.20 -1.52
CA TYR A 291 -0.01 9.75 -1.72
C TYR A 291 -1.05 10.87 -1.51
N ARG A 292 -0.74 11.87 -0.69
CA ARG A 292 -1.55 13.11 -0.65
C ARG A 292 -1.56 13.81 -2.02
N ASN A 293 -0.42 13.85 -2.69
CA ASN A 293 -0.35 14.38 -4.06
C ASN A 293 -1.14 13.52 -5.06
N PHE A 294 -1.19 12.20 -4.85
CA PHE A 294 -2.06 11.33 -5.64
C PHE A 294 -3.55 11.65 -5.43
N CYS A 295 -4.00 11.86 -4.18
CA CYS A 295 -5.36 12.35 -3.90
C CYS A 295 -5.65 13.65 -4.65
N ASN A 296 -4.72 14.62 -4.64
CA ASN A 296 -4.85 15.86 -5.40
C ASN A 296 -4.94 15.61 -6.92
N LYS A 297 -4.19 14.62 -7.44
CA LYS A 297 -4.27 14.25 -8.86
C LYS A 297 -5.65 13.65 -9.18
N MET A 298 -6.19 12.76 -8.32
CA MET A 298 -7.54 12.21 -8.46
C MET A 298 -8.60 13.32 -8.50
N TRP A 299 -8.53 14.24 -7.57
CA TRP A 299 -9.44 15.39 -7.51
C TRP A 299 -9.38 16.23 -8.78
N ASN A 300 -8.18 16.62 -9.19
CA ASN A 300 -8.02 17.49 -10.37
C ASN A 300 -8.37 16.81 -11.69
N SER A 301 -8.06 15.53 -11.85
CA SER A 301 -8.42 14.77 -13.05
C SER A 301 -9.95 14.57 -13.16
N THR A 302 -10.62 14.27 -12.05
CA THR A 302 -12.08 14.18 -12.02
C THR A 302 -12.73 15.54 -12.27
N ARG A 303 -12.22 16.62 -11.66
CA ARG A 303 -12.71 17.97 -11.93
C ARG A 303 -12.56 18.35 -13.41
N PHE A 304 -11.44 17.99 -14.03
CA PHE A 304 -11.25 18.17 -15.48
C PHE A 304 -12.29 17.37 -16.27
N ALA A 305 -12.49 16.10 -15.95
CA ALA A 305 -13.46 15.26 -16.62
C ALA A 305 -14.89 15.80 -16.52
N LEU A 306 -15.28 16.25 -15.34
CA LEU A 306 -16.63 16.83 -15.09
C LEU A 306 -16.92 18.06 -15.96
N MET A 307 -15.91 18.84 -16.36
CA MET A 307 -16.13 19.96 -17.29
C MET A 307 -16.66 19.50 -18.66
N TYR A 308 -16.38 18.28 -19.06
CA TYR A 308 -16.77 17.70 -20.34
C TYR A 308 -17.87 16.64 -20.24
N LEU A 309 -18.27 16.31 -19.00
CA LEU A 309 -19.35 15.35 -18.72
C LEU A 309 -20.65 16.04 -18.24
N GLN A 310 -20.73 17.37 -18.20
CA GLN A 310 -21.89 18.11 -17.66
C GLN A 310 -23.21 17.70 -18.29
N ASP A 311 -23.24 17.55 -19.63
CA ASP A 311 -24.43 17.19 -20.41
C ASP A 311 -24.45 15.69 -20.77
N PHE A 312 -23.52 14.90 -20.20
CA PHE A 312 -23.43 13.47 -20.47
C PHE A 312 -24.25 12.70 -19.45
N MET A 313 -25.24 11.94 -19.94
CA MET A 313 -26.07 11.06 -19.13
C MET A 313 -25.77 9.60 -19.52
N PRO A 314 -25.22 8.80 -18.65
CA PRO A 314 -24.97 7.39 -18.90
C PRO A 314 -26.28 6.61 -18.96
N THR A 315 -26.32 5.57 -19.81
CA THR A 315 -27.36 4.55 -19.79
C THR A 315 -26.98 3.38 -18.92
N PRO A 316 -27.93 2.56 -18.45
CA PRO A 316 -27.60 1.32 -17.72
C PRO A 316 -26.73 0.35 -18.52
N THR A 317 -26.79 0.41 -19.85
CA THR A 317 -26.05 -0.42 -20.81
C THR A 317 -24.87 0.31 -21.43
N LEU A 318 -24.40 1.42 -20.84
CA LEU A 318 -23.40 2.31 -21.45
C LEU A 318 -22.15 1.59 -21.95
N LEU A 319 -21.62 0.64 -21.20
CA LEU A 319 -20.43 -0.12 -21.62
C LEU A 319 -20.73 -0.98 -22.86
N GLU A 320 -21.87 -1.65 -22.89
CA GLU A 320 -22.31 -2.48 -24.01
C GLU A 320 -22.59 -1.61 -25.24
N ASP A 321 -23.27 -0.49 -25.04
CA ASP A 321 -23.57 0.50 -26.10
C ASP A 321 -22.26 1.04 -26.69
N LEU A 322 -21.28 1.37 -25.85
CA LEU A 322 -19.97 1.85 -26.26
C LEU A 322 -19.23 0.79 -27.09
N MET A 323 -19.16 -0.45 -26.58
CA MET A 323 -18.44 -1.54 -27.25
C MET A 323 -19.05 -1.91 -28.62
N SER A 324 -20.36 -1.85 -28.74
CA SER A 324 -21.08 -2.18 -29.98
C SER A 324 -21.22 -1.01 -30.95
N SER A 325 -20.94 0.22 -30.54
CA SER A 325 -21.20 1.45 -31.30
C SER A 325 -20.43 1.58 -32.61
N GLY A 326 -19.26 0.92 -32.73
CA GLY A 326 -18.33 1.16 -33.85
C GLY A 326 -17.62 2.53 -33.81
N LYS A 327 -17.86 3.38 -32.79
CA LYS A 327 -17.36 4.76 -32.67
C LYS A 327 -16.05 4.89 -31.91
N MET A 328 -15.58 3.82 -31.27
CA MET A 328 -14.35 3.81 -30.45
C MET A 328 -13.11 3.89 -31.32
N ALA A 329 -12.25 4.86 -31.04
CA ALA A 329 -10.88 4.89 -31.55
C ALA A 329 -9.99 3.88 -30.79
N ILE A 330 -8.75 3.67 -31.27
CA ILE A 330 -7.79 2.76 -30.61
C ILE A 330 -7.54 3.19 -29.16
N ARG A 331 -7.39 4.47 -28.87
CA ARG A 331 -7.21 5.02 -27.51
C ARG A 331 -8.36 4.68 -26.57
N ASP A 332 -9.62 4.68 -27.07
CA ASP A 332 -10.79 4.36 -26.25
C ASP A 332 -10.81 2.86 -25.92
N ARG A 333 -10.55 2.01 -26.91
CA ARG A 333 -10.41 0.55 -26.73
C ARG A 333 -9.26 0.20 -25.82
N PHE A 334 -8.12 0.89 -25.94
CA PHE A 334 -6.99 0.76 -25.03
C PHE A 334 -7.41 1.08 -23.60
N MET A 335 -8.07 2.22 -23.36
CA MET A 335 -8.46 2.61 -22.01
C MET A 335 -9.42 1.60 -21.38
N ILE A 336 -10.43 1.12 -22.13
CA ILE A 336 -11.36 0.09 -21.63
C ILE A 336 -10.63 -1.23 -21.37
N SER A 337 -9.73 -1.66 -22.26
CA SER A 337 -8.92 -2.87 -22.03
C SER A 337 -8.06 -2.77 -20.77
N ARG A 338 -7.36 -1.64 -20.60
CA ARG A 338 -6.56 -1.36 -19.40
C ARG A 338 -7.43 -1.31 -18.13
N LEU A 339 -8.64 -0.72 -18.23
CA LEU A 339 -9.59 -0.68 -17.14
C LEU A 339 -9.98 -2.09 -16.68
N MET A 340 -10.32 -2.98 -17.61
CA MET A 340 -10.69 -4.36 -17.28
C MET A 340 -9.52 -5.12 -16.65
N LYS A 341 -8.33 -5.06 -17.27
CA LYS A 341 -7.12 -5.72 -16.72
C LYS A 341 -6.71 -5.16 -15.37
N GLY A 342 -6.78 -3.84 -15.19
CA GLY A 342 -6.47 -3.19 -13.92
C GLY A 342 -7.45 -3.56 -12.81
N THR A 343 -8.75 -3.59 -13.12
CA THR A 343 -9.80 -4.02 -12.19
C THR A 343 -9.62 -5.49 -11.79
N GLU A 344 -9.34 -6.37 -12.76
CA GLU A 344 -9.03 -7.78 -12.50
C GLU A 344 -7.79 -7.95 -11.61
N ALA A 345 -6.74 -7.16 -11.87
CA ALA A 345 -5.53 -7.20 -11.06
C ALA A 345 -5.81 -6.74 -9.62
N ILE A 346 -6.63 -5.72 -9.41
CA ILE A 346 -7.04 -5.27 -8.08
C ILE A 346 -7.80 -6.39 -7.36
N ASP A 347 -8.83 -6.95 -7.98
CA ASP A 347 -9.68 -7.98 -7.39
C ASP A 347 -8.92 -9.26 -7.07
N THR A 348 -8.12 -9.76 -8.02
CA THR A 348 -7.27 -10.94 -7.85
C THR A 348 -6.28 -10.77 -6.71
N ASN A 349 -5.64 -9.60 -6.61
CA ASN A 349 -4.69 -9.33 -5.55
C ASN A 349 -5.38 -9.14 -4.19
N PHE A 350 -6.58 -8.54 -4.13
CA PHE A 350 -7.38 -8.50 -2.90
C PHE A 350 -7.76 -9.90 -2.42
N THR A 351 -8.27 -10.75 -3.33
CA THR A 351 -8.64 -12.14 -3.03
C THR A 351 -7.44 -12.95 -2.53
N ALA A 352 -6.24 -12.65 -3.05
CA ALA A 352 -4.99 -13.28 -2.63
C ALA A 352 -4.32 -12.62 -1.41
N TYR A 353 -4.97 -11.64 -0.78
CA TYR A 353 -4.41 -10.82 0.33
C TYR A 353 -3.11 -10.08 0.00
N LYS A 354 -2.86 -9.79 -1.27
CA LYS A 354 -1.73 -9.00 -1.77
C LYS A 354 -2.11 -7.53 -1.90
N PHE A 355 -2.41 -6.90 -0.78
CA PHE A 355 -2.99 -5.55 -0.75
C PHE A 355 -2.09 -4.49 -1.38
N GLY A 356 -0.77 -4.62 -1.25
CA GLY A 356 0.17 -3.70 -1.88
C GLY A 356 0.18 -3.80 -3.41
N ASP A 357 0.03 -5.00 -3.97
CA ASP A 357 -0.08 -5.21 -5.41
C ASP A 357 -1.43 -4.69 -5.93
N ALA A 358 -2.52 -4.88 -5.18
CA ALA A 358 -3.83 -4.30 -5.48
C ALA A 358 -3.77 -2.76 -5.49
N GLN A 359 -3.13 -2.17 -4.48
CA GLN A 359 -2.89 -0.73 -4.38
C GLN A 359 -2.09 -0.21 -5.59
N HIS A 360 -1.02 -0.92 -5.96
CA HIS A 360 -0.17 -0.55 -7.09
C HIS A 360 -0.93 -0.61 -8.41
N ALA A 361 -1.74 -1.65 -8.65
CA ALA A 361 -2.56 -1.78 -9.84
C ALA A 361 -3.55 -0.59 -9.99
N GLY A 362 -4.23 -0.20 -8.91
CA GLY A 362 -5.12 0.96 -8.91
C GLY A 362 -4.38 2.28 -9.15
N TYR A 363 -3.21 2.45 -8.53
CA TYR A 363 -2.37 3.63 -8.74
C TYR A 363 -1.91 3.76 -10.20
N GLN A 364 -1.43 2.67 -10.81
CA GLN A 364 -0.97 2.65 -12.21
C GLN A 364 -2.11 2.96 -13.17
N LEU A 365 -3.26 2.32 -12.99
CA LEU A 365 -4.43 2.52 -13.83
C LEU A 365 -4.90 3.98 -13.81
N TRP A 366 -4.98 4.60 -12.62
CA TRP A 366 -5.42 6.00 -12.50
C TRP A 366 -4.38 6.98 -13.03
N LEU A 367 -3.13 6.86 -12.59
CA LEU A 367 -2.11 7.86 -12.93
C LEU A 367 -1.59 7.69 -14.35
N ASN A 368 -1.09 6.49 -14.68
CA ASN A 368 -0.37 6.30 -15.93
C ASN A 368 -1.33 6.11 -17.11
N ASP A 369 -2.32 5.20 -16.99
CA ASP A 369 -3.18 4.88 -18.12
C ASP A 369 -4.24 5.98 -18.34
N MET A 370 -4.93 6.41 -17.28
CA MET A 370 -5.98 7.41 -17.40
C MET A 370 -5.43 8.84 -17.47
N CYS A 371 -4.65 9.30 -16.47
CA CYS A 371 -4.25 10.70 -16.39
C CYS A 371 -3.18 11.08 -17.41
N ASP A 372 -2.10 10.30 -17.49
CA ASP A 372 -0.91 10.70 -18.27
C ASP A 372 -1.05 10.33 -19.76
N VAL A 373 -1.96 9.41 -20.09
CA VAL A 373 -2.21 8.99 -21.47
C VAL A 373 -3.62 9.42 -21.92
N TYR A 374 -4.65 8.76 -21.40
CA TYR A 374 -5.99 8.89 -21.97
C TYR A 374 -6.56 10.31 -21.89
N LEU A 375 -6.50 10.96 -20.71
CA LEU A 375 -6.99 12.33 -20.54
C LEU A 375 -6.28 13.33 -21.48
N GLU A 376 -4.99 13.15 -21.70
CA GLU A 376 -4.24 14.02 -22.60
C GLU A 376 -4.66 13.81 -24.08
N LEU A 377 -4.90 12.57 -24.50
CA LEU A 377 -5.30 12.23 -25.86
C LEU A 377 -6.70 12.75 -26.23
N ILE A 378 -7.64 12.71 -25.27
CA ILE A 378 -9.02 13.10 -25.55
C ILE A 378 -9.26 14.62 -25.50
N LYS A 379 -8.33 15.42 -24.94
CA LYS A 379 -8.50 16.89 -24.83
C LYS A 379 -8.96 17.57 -26.12
N PRO A 380 -8.31 17.36 -27.28
CA PRO A 380 -8.71 18.03 -28.53
C PRO A 380 -10.08 17.56 -29.03
N ILE A 381 -10.54 16.40 -28.57
CA ILE A 381 -11.80 15.79 -29.01
C ILE A 381 -12.95 16.32 -28.16
N VAL A 382 -12.82 16.25 -26.84
CA VAL A 382 -13.86 16.69 -25.91
C VAL A 382 -14.01 18.23 -25.90
N GLN A 383 -12.96 18.97 -26.29
CA GLN A 383 -12.98 20.42 -26.43
C GLN A 383 -13.56 20.89 -27.77
N SER A 384 -13.60 20.01 -28.78
CA SER A 384 -14.09 20.36 -30.12
C SER A 384 -15.62 20.54 -30.11
N LYS A 385 -16.08 21.59 -30.77
CA LYS A 385 -17.51 21.83 -31.05
C LYS A 385 -17.90 21.41 -32.45
N ASP A 386 -17.01 20.78 -33.20
CA ASP A 386 -17.22 20.33 -34.55
C ASP A 386 -18.23 19.17 -34.58
N GLU A 387 -19.25 19.27 -35.41
CA GLU A 387 -20.27 18.22 -35.57
C GLU A 387 -19.70 16.95 -36.20
N GLU A 388 -18.65 17.03 -37.02
CA GLU A 388 -17.98 15.87 -37.60
C GLU A 388 -17.32 15.00 -36.50
N LYS A 389 -16.97 15.61 -35.36
CA LYS A 389 -16.35 14.92 -34.18
C LYS A 389 -17.37 14.46 -33.14
N LYS A 390 -18.68 14.60 -33.41
CA LYS A 390 -19.73 14.27 -32.45
C LYS A 390 -19.65 12.83 -31.95
N ASP A 391 -19.47 11.88 -32.85
CA ASP A 391 -19.37 10.46 -32.50
C ASP A 391 -18.08 10.13 -31.71
N ALA A 392 -16.94 10.69 -32.12
CA ALA A 392 -15.69 10.56 -31.40
C ALA A 392 -15.76 11.23 -30.01
N ARG A 393 -16.43 12.37 -29.89
CA ARG A 393 -16.66 13.05 -28.61
C ARG A 393 -17.53 12.22 -27.69
N TRP A 394 -18.62 11.65 -28.19
CA TRP A 394 -19.49 10.76 -27.43
C TRP A 394 -18.71 9.52 -26.93
N ALA A 395 -17.95 8.86 -27.79
CA ALA A 395 -17.15 7.70 -27.43
C ALA A 395 -16.10 8.04 -26.34
N ALA A 396 -15.43 9.20 -26.47
CA ALA A 396 -14.47 9.67 -25.48
C ALA A 396 -15.14 10.00 -24.14
N GLN A 397 -16.32 10.64 -24.14
CA GLN A 397 -17.09 10.93 -22.92
C GLN A 397 -17.59 9.65 -22.24
N ALA A 398 -18.13 8.70 -23.02
CA ALA A 398 -18.58 7.42 -22.51
C ALA A 398 -17.42 6.60 -21.88
N THR A 399 -16.30 6.51 -22.59
CA THR A 399 -15.09 5.83 -22.07
C THR A 399 -14.57 6.50 -20.78
N LEU A 400 -14.52 7.84 -20.77
CA LEU A 400 -14.08 8.60 -19.60
C LEU A 400 -14.99 8.39 -18.40
N TRP A 401 -16.30 8.40 -18.61
CA TRP A 401 -17.29 8.17 -17.55
C TRP A 401 -17.16 6.75 -16.98
N VAL A 402 -17.13 5.73 -17.84
CA VAL A 402 -16.95 4.32 -17.43
C VAL A 402 -15.64 4.14 -16.67
N ALA A 403 -14.54 4.72 -17.17
CA ALA A 403 -13.24 4.61 -16.52
C ALA A 403 -13.22 5.26 -15.13
N LEU A 404 -13.81 6.44 -14.96
CA LEU A 404 -13.90 7.11 -13.66
C LEU A 404 -14.78 6.34 -12.68
N GLU A 405 -15.99 5.99 -13.10
CA GLU A 405 -16.97 5.33 -12.25
C GLU A 405 -16.44 3.97 -11.73
N THR A 406 -15.92 3.16 -12.63
CA THR A 406 -15.34 1.85 -12.29
C THR A 406 -14.13 1.95 -11.38
N GLN A 407 -13.20 2.89 -11.67
CA GLN A 407 -12.00 3.06 -10.83
C GLN A 407 -12.35 3.62 -9.45
N LEU A 408 -13.31 4.51 -9.32
CA LEU A 408 -13.74 5.03 -8.00
C LEU A 408 -14.31 3.90 -7.14
N ARG A 409 -15.15 3.02 -7.70
CA ARG A 409 -15.63 1.84 -6.97
C ARG A 409 -14.51 0.86 -6.62
N GLY A 410 -13.60 0.60 -7.57
CA GLY A 410 -12.46 -0.30 -7.34
C GLY A 410 -11.48 0.19 -6.29
N LEU A 411 -11.27 1.51 -6.17
CA LEU A 411 -10.39 2.14 -5.17
C LEU A 411 -11.07 2.40 -3.82
N HIS A 412 -12.40 2.35 -3.76
CA HIS A 412 -13.16 2.73 -2.57
C HIS A 412 -12.75 1.97 -1.29
N PRO A 413 -12.50 0.65 -1.30
CA PRO A 413 -12.04 -0.04 -0.10
C PRO A 413 -10.74 0.50 0.48
N MET A 414 -9.88 1.08 -0.36
CA MET A 414 -8.58 1.63 0.03
C MET A 414 -8.67 3.11 0.40
N MET A 415 -9.50 3.90 -0.31
CA MET A 415 -9.60 5.36 -0.21
C MET A 415 -11.07 5.82 -0.11
N PRO A 416 -11.77 5.48 0.99
CA PRO A 416 -13.22 5.62 1.07
C PRO A 416 -13.73 7.06 0.98
N PHE A 417 -12.99 8.04 1.48
CA PHE A 417 -13.49 9.42 1.59
C PHE A 417 -13.45 10.17 0.25
N ILE A 418 -12.29 10.15 -0.41
CA ILE A 418 -12.15 10.85 -1.70
C ILE A 418 -12.96 10.18 -2.80
N THR A 419 -13.05 8.85 -2.80
CA THR A 419 -13.82 8.13 -3.83
C THR A 419 -15.31 8.37 -3.68
N GLU A 420 -15.86 8.38 -2.46
CA GLU A 420 -17.25 8.76 -2.20
C GLU A 420 -17.52 10.18 -2.69
N GLU A 421 -16.71 11.15 -2.29
CA GLU A 421 -16.87 12.56 -2.66
C GLU A 421 -16.84 12.78 -4.18
N LEU A 422 -15.93 12.11 -4.87
CA LEU A 422 -15.81 12.22 -6.34
C LEU A 422 -16.93 11.49 -7.05
N TRP A 423 -17.34 10.31 -6.56
CA TRP A 423 -18.43 9.52 -7.12
C TRP A 423 -19.78 10.24 -7.01
N GLN A 424 -20.05 10.91 -5.87
CA GLN A 424 -21.24 11.72 -5.69
C GLN A 424 -21.38 12.86 -6.70
N ARG A 425 -20.26 13.30 -7.30
CA ARG A 425 -20.22 14.37 -8.30
C ARG A 425 -20.40 13.89 -9.74
N LEU A 426 -20.30 12.58 -9.99
CA LEU A 426 -20.49 12.04 -11.35
C LEU A 426 -21.95 12.16 -11.80
N PRO A 427 -22.22 12.62 -13.05
CA PRO A 427 -23.56 12.62 -13.58
C PRO A 427 -24.08 11.19 -13.73
N GLY A 428 -25.34 10.93 -13.35
CA GLY A 428 -25.98 9.62 -13.48
C GLY A 428 -25.29 8.50 -12.71
N ARG A 429 -24.63 8.81 -11.58
CA ARG A 429 -24.02 7.80 -10.71
C ARG A 429 -25.04 6.72 -10.30
N GLY A 430 -24.58 5.47 -10.20
CA GLY A 430 -25.44 4.35 -9.83
C GLY A 430 -26.41 3.87 -10.92
N THR A 431 -26.31 4.42 -12.15
CA THR A 431 -27.18 3.99 -13.27
C THR A 431 -26.74 2.71 -13.94
N LEU A 432 -25.52 2.21 -13.68
CA LEU A 432 -25.04 0.93 -14.20
C LEU A 432 -25.77 -0.23 -13.50
N GLY A 433 -27.01 -0.47 -13.90
CA GLY A 433 -27.79 -1.67 -13.53
C GLY A 433 -28.75 -1.55 -12.36
N GLU A 434 -28.81 -0.43 -11.60
CA GLU A 434 -29.67 -0.35 -10.42
C GLU A 434 -30.23 1.06 -10.11
N SER A 435 -31.30 1.07 -9.28
CA SER A 435 -31.89 2.28 -8.70
C SER A 435 -30.86 3.19 -8.03
N GLU A 436 -31.15 4.46 -7.96
CA GLU A 436 -30.34 5.52 -7.36
C GLU A 436 -29.70 5.11 -6.03
N LYS A 437 -28.42 4.76 -6.06
CA LYS A 437 -27.68 4.44 -4.83
C LYS A 437 -27.31 5.74 -4.12
N THR A 438 -27.56 5.80 -2.83
CA THR A 438 -27.27 6.98 -2.01
C THR A 438 -25.80 7.15 -1.68
N SER A 439 -25.02 6.07 -1.76
CA SER A 439 -23.59 6.04 -1.45
C SER A 439 -22.87 5.00 -2.32
N ILE A 440 -21.62 5.25 -2.66
CA ILE A 440 -20.74 4.28 -3.32
C ILE A 440 -20.59 2.99 -2.49
N MET A 441 -20.74 3.07 -1.17
CA MET A 441 -20.78 1.90 -0.25
C MET A 441 -21.86 0.88 -0.61
N LEU A 442 -22.94 1.34 -1.24
CA LEU A 442 -24.08 0.49 -1.65
C LEU A 442 -23.98 0.06 -3.10
N ALA A 443 -23.02 0.60 -3.85
CA ALA A 443 -22.76 0.20 -5.23
C ALA A 443 -22.05 -1.16 -5.25
N GLU A 444 -22.33 -1.97 -6.26
CA GLU A 444 -21.63 -3.23 -6.44
C GLU A 444 -20.14 -3.00 -6.74
N TYR A 445 -19.28 -3.89 -6.25
CA TYR A 445 -17.87 -3.84 -6.62
C TYR A 445 -17.72 -4.11 -8.12
N PRO A 446 -16.78 -3.43 -8.83
CA PRO A 446 -16.68 -3.57 -10.28
C PRO A 446 -16.31 -5.01 -10.67
N VAL A 447 -17.05 -5.52 -11.66
CA VAL A 447 -16.79 -6.84 -12.25
C VAL A 447 -16.12 -6.67 -13.61
N THR A 448 -15.16 -7.52 -13.92
CA THR A 448 -14.45 -7.52 -15.19
C THR A 448 -15.23 -8.23 -16.29
N ASN A 449 -15.11 -7.73 -17.52
CA ASN A 449 -15.68 -8.36 -18.70
C ASN A 449 -14.56 -8.64 -19.72
N ASP A 450 -14.21 -9.91 -19.90
CA ASP A 450 -13.12 -10.33 -20.78
C ASP A 450 -13.35 -9.95 -22.24
N SER A 451 -14.59 -9.85 -22.68
CA SER A 451 -14.92 -9.42 -24.05
C SER A 451 -14.53 -7.97 -24.35
N CYS A 452 -14.29 -7.17 -23.31
CA CYS A 452 -13.84 -5.78 -23.44
C CYS A 452 -12.31 -5.65 -23.47
N LYS A 453 -11.56 -6.72 -23.17
CA LYS A 453 -10.09 -6.74 -23.30
C LYS A 453 -9.69 -6.75 -24.78
N ASN A 454 -8.66 -5.97 -25.13
CA ASN A 454 -8.22 -5.81 -26.52
C ASN A 454 -6.69 -5.67 -26.58
N ASP A 455 -6.00 -6.80 -26.72
CA ASP A 455 -4.53 -6.84 -26.77
C ASP A 455 -3.98 -6.09 -27.98
N GLU A 456 -4.68 -6.14 -29.15
CA GLU A 456 -4.25 -5.42 -30.35
C GLU A 456 -4.27 -3.90 -30.15
N ALA A 457 -5.29 -3.36 -29.46
CA ALA A 457 -5.33 -1.95 -29.12
C ALA A 457 -4.23 -1.56 -28.14
N GLU A 458 -3.90 -2.43 -27.18
CA GLU A 458 -2.80 -2.21 -26.23
C GLU A 458 -1.44 -2.20 -26.92
N GLU A 459 -1.15 -3.21 -27.75
CA GLU A 459 0.09 -3.27 -28.55
C GLU A 459 0.24 -2.03 -29.45
N SER A 460 -0.84 -1.65 -30.11
CA SER A 460 -0.86 -0.48 -30.98
C SER A 460 -0.62 0.81 -30.21
N MET A 461 -1.17 0.94 -28.99
CA MET A 461 -0.94 2.11 -28.12
C MET A 461 0.48 2.12 -27.54
N VAL A 462 1.05 0.97 -27.17
CA VAL A 462 2.47 0.88 -26.72
C VAL A 462 3.39 1.41 -27.81
N LEU A 463 3.21 0.97 -29.05
CA LEU A 463 3.95 1.51 -30.20
C LEU A 463 3.80 3.02 -30.34
N THR A 464 2.59 3.52 -30.22
CA THR A 464 2.30 4.96 -30.29
C THR A 464 2.99 5.74 -29.18
N LEU A 465 2.99 5.21 -27.95
CA LEU A 465 3.67 5.83 -26.80
C LEU A 465 5.19 5.83 -26.96
N ASP A 466 5.78 4.77 -27.55
CA ASP A 466 7.21 4.73 -27.84
C ASP A 466 7.60 5.78 -28.88
N ILE A 467 6.78 5.97 -29.91
CA ILE A 467 6.95 7.05 -30.89
C ILE A 467 6.87 8.43 -30.22
N ILE A 468 5.85 8.65 -29.38
CA ILE A 468 5.65 9.90 -28.64
C ILE A 468 6.84 10.18 -27.72
N LYS A 469 7.34 9.16 -27.03
CA LYS A 469 8.53 9.25 -26.19
C LYS A 469 9.76 9.65 -26.99
N ALA A 470 9.95 9.08 -28.16
CA ALA A 470 11.03 9.46 -29.08
C ALA A 470 10.89 10.91 -29.57
N CYS A 471 9.67 11.34 -29.94
CA CYS A 471 9.38 12.73 -30.31
C CYS A 471 9.75 13.71 -29.19
N ARG A 472 9.32 13.41 -27.96
CA ARG A 472 9.65 14.23 -26.77
C ARG A 472 11.14 14.25 -26.46
N SER A 473 11.81 13.11 -26.62
CA SER A 473 13.26 12.99 -26.43
C SER A 473 14.03 13.86 -27.44
N LEU A 474 13.65 13.81 -28.72
CA LEU A 474 14.23 14.67 -29.76
C LEU A 474 14.03 16.15 -29.42
N ARG A 475 12.80 16.56 -29.07
CA ARG A 475 12.51 17.95 -28.67
C ARG A 475 13.40 18.40 -27.49
N SER A 476 13.57 17.54 -26.51
CA SER A 476 14.42 17.81 -25.35
C SER A 476 15.91 17.91 -25.74
N SER A 477 16.41 16.99 -26.57
CA SER A 477 17.80 16.96 -27.03
C SER A 477 18.18 18.21 -27.82
N TYR A 478 17.25 18.74 -28.60
CA TYR A 478 17.45 19.95 -29.39
C TYR A 478 16.90 21.22 -28.73
N ASN A 479 16.53 21.15 -27.43
CA ASN A 479 16.04 22.29 -26.63
C ASN A 479 14.87 23.06 -27.29
N ILE A 480 13.99 22.34 -27.99
CA ILE A 480 12.82 22.93 -28.66
C ILE A 480 11.78 23.33 -27.61
N GLN A 481 11.36 24.60 -27.64
CA GLN A 481 10.44 25.13 -26.64
C GLN A 481 9.05 24.43 -26.72
N PRO A 482 8.34 24.26 -25.58
CA PRO A 482 7.04 23.58 -25.56
C PRO A 482 5.99 24.17 -26.53
N LYS A 483 6.04 25.48 -26.78
CA LYS A 483 5.13 26.19 -27.69
C LYS A 483 5.43 25.99 -29.19
N ASP A 484 6.64 25.54 -29.52
CA ASP A 484 7.09 25.41 -30.90
C ASP A 484 6.75 24.02 -31.43
N LEU A 485 5.67 23.91 -32.16
CA LEU A 485 5.26 22.66 -32.79
C LEU A 485 6.22 22.26 -33.91
N THR A 486 6.57 20.97 -33.99
CA THR A 486 7.56 20.44 -34.93
C THR A 486 6.96 19.44 -35.91
N HIS A 487 7.58 19.32 -37.08
CA HIS A 487 7.25 18.27 -38.05
C HIS A 487 8.08 17.03 -37.75
N PHE A 488 7.42 15.87 -37.60
CA PHE A 488 8.06 14.59 -37.36
C PHE A 488 7.93 13.67 -38.58
N PHE A 489 8.97 12.90 -38.86
CA PHE A 489 8.98 11.83 -39.85
C PHE A 489 9.25 10.52 -39.10
N ILE A 490 8.46 9.51 -39.38
CA ILE A 490 8.54 8.20 -38.73
C ILE A 490 8.83 7.17 -39.81
N LYS A 491 9.96 6.46 -39.66
CA LYS A 491 10.34 5.36 -40.56
C LYS A 491 10.11 4.04 -39.84
N MET A 492 9.38 3.15 -40.50
CA MET A 492 9.01 1.83 -39.98
C MET A 492 9.20 0.78 -41.05
N THR A 493 9.85 -0.35 -40.68
CA THR A 493 10.11 -1.46 -41.59
C THR A 493 8.92 -2.43 -41.71
N HIS A 494 8.07 -2.49 -40.68
CA HIS A 494 6.93 -3.41 -40.64
C HIS A 494 5.63 -2.71 -41.08
N GLU A 495 5.02 -3.16 -42.15
CA GLU A 495 3.78 -2.59 -42.71
C GLU A 495 2.61 -2.55 -41.70
N LYS A 496 2.42 -3.64 -40.93
CA LYS A 496 1.36 -3.69 -39.90
C LYS A 496 1.53 -2.60 -38.84
N GLN A 497 2.76 -2.38 -38.38
CA GLN A 497 3.07 -1.33 -37.40
C GLN A 497 2.92 0.06 -38.01
N ALA A 498 3.33 0.26 -39.26
CA ALA A 498 3.12 1.52 -39.98
C ALA A 498 1.65 1.86 -40.14
N ALA A 499 0.81 0.89 -40.48
CA ALA A 499 -0.64 1.06 -40.55
C ALA A 499 -1.27 1.41 -39.20
N ALA A 500 -0.82 0.74 -38.11
CA ALA A 500 -1.26 1.05 -36.75
C ALA A 500 -0.87 2.47 -36.30
N ALA A 501 0.36 2.90 -36.61
CA ALA A 501 0.82 4.26 -36.33
C ALA A 501 0.10 5.31 -37.17
N LEU A 502 -0.21 5.01 -38.44
CA LEU A 502 -0.98 5.89 -39.33
C LEU A 502 -2.40 6.12 -38.78
N ALA A 503 -3.05 5.08 -38.26
CA ALA A 503 -4.36 5.19 -37.62
C ALA A 503 -4.38 6.07 -36.37
N GLN A 504 -3.20 6.35 -35.78
CA GLN A 504 -3.00 7.12 -34.54
C GLN A 504 -2.15 8.39 -34.74
N VAL A 505 -2.01 8.88 -35.96
CA VAL A 505 -1.25 10.09 -36.30
C VAL A 505 -1.67 11.29 -35.46
N ASP A 506 -2.98 11.48 -35.25
CA ASP A 506 -3.48 12.60 -34.43
C ASP A 506 -3.09 12.48 -32.97
N ASP A 507 -3.02 11.26 -32.42
CA ASP A 507 -2.59 11.00 -31.06
C ASP A 507 -1.09 11.27 -30.91
N ILE A 508 -0.28 10.80 -31.87
CA ILE A 508 1.17 11.08 -31.93
C ILE A 508 1.41 12.58 -32.03
N LYS A 509 0.67 13.27 -32.91
CA LYS A 509 0.75 14.71 -33.07
C LYS A 509 0.41 15.47 -31.79
N THR A 510 -0.66 15.07 -31.11
CA THR A 510 -1.13 15.70 -29.86
C THR A 510 -0.10 15.57 -28.75
N LEU A 511 0.30 14.34 -28.40
CA LEU A 511 1.22 14.10 -27.28
C LEU A 511 2.68 14.35 -27.62
N GLY A 512 3.08 14.24 -28.89
CA GLY A 512 4.42 14.57 -29.38
C GLY A 512 4.65 16.06 -29.56
N SER A 513 3.60 16.90 -29.46
CA SER A 513 3.63 18.32 -29.81
C SER A 513 4.10 18.55 -31.24
N GLY A 514 3.51 17.77 -32.17
CA GLY A 514 3.78 17.85 -33.60
C GLY A 514 2.88 18.88 -34.31
N SER A 515 3.42 19.61 -35.29
CA SER A 515 2.63 20.35 -36.27
C SER A 515 2.10 19.41 -37.36
N LYS A 516 2.94 18.45 -37.75
CA LYS A 516 2.66 17.42 -38.74
C LYS A 516 3.43 16.14 -38.36
N VAL A 517 2.89 14.99 -38.76
CA VAL A 517 3.52 13.68 -38.64
C VAL A 517 3.35 12.93 -39.93
N ASP A 518 4.45 12.56 -40.59
CA ASP A 518 4.46 11.74 -41.81
C ASP A 518 5.10 10.37 -41.50
N ILE A 519 4.50 9.32 -42.00
CA ILE A 519 4.95 7.93 -41.79
C ILE A 519 5.40 7.37 -43.13
N ASN A 520 6.63 6.77 -43.11
CA ASN A 520 7.23 6.12 -44.28
C ASN A 520 7.30 6.98 -45.54
N LEU A 521 7.58 8.29 -45.38
CA LEU A 521 7.87 9.13 -46.53
C LEU A 521 9.14 8.68 -47.27
N SER A 522 9.21 8.94 -48.56
CA SER A 522 10.43 8.73 -49.36
C SER A 522 11.60 9.54 -48.76
N ASP A 523 12.81 8.96 -48.76
CA ASP A 523 14.02 9.66 -48.25
C ASP A 523 14.28 11.00 -48.98
N ALA A 524 13.86 11.09 -50.24
CA ALA A 524 13.97 12.31 -51.04
C ALA A 524 13.05 13.46 -50.53
N ASP A 525 11.98 13.14 -49.81
CA ASP A 525 11.00 14.10 -49.30
C ASP A 525 11.30 14.51 -47.84
N ILE A 526 12.35 13.93 -47.22
CA ILE A 526 12.76 14.28 -45.87
C ILE A 526 13.85 15.34 -45.93
N PRO A 527 13.75 16.47 -45.19
CA PRO A 527 14.77 17.50 -45.18
C PRO A 527 16.14 16.96 -44.68
N ASP A 528 17.24 17.54 -45.18
CA ASP A 528 18.59 17.21 -44.71
C ASP A 528 18.86 17.69 -43.28
N THR A 529 18.12 18.71 -42.79
CA THR A 529 18.25 19.32 -41.46
C THR A 529 17.39 18.64 -40.43
N VAL A 530 17.52 17.29 -40.27
CA VAL A 530 16.74 16.53 -39.32
C VAL A 530 17.59 16.03 -38.14
N GLY A 531 16.99 16.06 -36.95
CA GLY A 531 17.45 15.30 -35.80
C GLY A 531 16.85 13.90 -35.83
N THR A 532 17.62 12.88 -35.47
CA THR A 532 17.22 11.47 -35.58
C THR A 532 17.39 10.72 -34.26
N ILE A 533 16.44 9.85 -33.93
CA ILE A 533 16.56 8.86 -32.86
C ILE A 533 16.10 7.49 -33.40
N ILE A 534 16.95 6.48 -33.21
CA ILE A 534 16.60 5.08 -33.48
C ILE A 534 16.01 4.51 -32.19
N VAL A 535 14.76 4.10 -32.24
CA VAL A 535 14.04 3.52 -31.10
C VAL A 535 14.36 2.02 -31.00
N ASN A 536 14.31 1.33 -32.13
CA ASN A 536 14.71 -0.08 -32.30
C ASN A 536 14.99 -0.38 -33.79
N ASP A 537 15.28 -1.63 -34.11
CA ASP A 537 15.65 -2.05 -35.47
C ASP A 537 14.57 -1.78 -36.54
N SER A 538 13.32 -1.58 -36.11
CA SER A 538 12.16 -1.37 -36.99
C SER A 538 11.55 0.03 -36.93
N LEU A 539 12.00 0.89 -36.01
CA LEU A 539 11.41 2.20 -35.77
C LEU A 539 12.48 3.27 -35.60
N THR A 540 12.46 4.26 -36.47
CA THR A 540 13.26 5.48 -36.39
C THR A 540 12.36 6.69 -36.44
N VAL A 541 12.59 7.67 -35.57
CA VAL A 541 11.87 8.94 -35.52
C VAL A 541 12.83 10.09 -35.84
N LEU A 542 12.38 10.99 -36.74
CA LEU A 542 13.14 12.17 -37.14
C LEU A 542 12.29 13.42 -36.86
N VAL A 543 12.97 14.54 -36.59
CA VAL A 543 12.34 15.85 -36.35
C VAL A 543 12.98 16.89 -37.26
N ASP A 544 12.14 17.69 -37.92
CA ASP A 544 12.60 18.83 -38.70
C ASP A 544 13.04 19.96 -37.76
N LEU A 545 14.29 20.38 -37.92
CA LEU A 545 14.95 21.41 -37.09
C LEU A 545 15.00 22.77 -37.78
N LYS A 546 14.62 22.86 -39.06
CA LYS A 546 14.71 24.10 -39.85
C LYS A 546 13.87 25.23 -39.23
N GLY A 547 14.56 26.32 -38.89
CA GLY A 547 13.93 27.50 -38.28
C GLY A 547 13.37 27.28 -36.86
N LYS A 548 13.70 26.15 -36.22
CA LYS A 548 13.27 25.83 -34.85
C LYS A 548 14.41 25.93 -33.84
N VAL A 549 15.63 25.74 -34.29
CA VAL A 549 16.84 25.75 -33.46
C VAL A 549 17.86 26.71 -34.07
N ASP A 550 18.36 27.64 -33.28
CA ASP A 550 19.52 28.44 -33.63
C ASP A 550 20.78 27.63 -33.31
N PHE A 551 21.31 26.94 -34.31
CA PHE A 551 22.46 26.06 -34.15
C PHE A 551 23.69 26.78 -33.61
N LYS A 552 23.91 28.05 -33.99
CA LYS A 552 25.07 28.84 -33.50
C LYS A 552 24.97 29.14 -32.02
N THR A 553 23.77 29.52 -31.56
CA THR A 553 23.51 29.78 -30.15
C THR A 553 23.60 28.49 -29.34
N GLU A 554 23.08 27.35 -29.86
CA GLU A 554 23.14 26.05 -29.17
C GLU A 554 24.59 25.52 -29.07
N ILE A 555 25.39 25.62 -30.12
CA ILE A 555 26.83 25.27 -30.07
C ILE A 555 27.54 26.10 -29.01
N SER A 556 27.29 27.41 -28.96
CA SER A 556 27.85 28.29 -27.93
C SER A 556 27.45 27.87 -26.51
N ARG A 557 26.16 27.52 -26.30
CA ARG A 557 25.63 27.04 -25.02
C ARG A 557 26.27 25.70 -24.61
N LEU A 558 26.36 24.75 -25.54
CA LEU A 558 27.01 23.46 -25.31
C LEU A 558 28.48 23.58 -24.98
N ASN A 559 29.23 24.43 -25.68
CA ASN A 559 30.63 24.72 -25.38
C ASN A 559 30.80 25.29 -23.96
N LYS A 560 29.91 26.20 -23.52
CA LYS A 560 29.91 26.71 -22.14
C LYS A 560 29.62 25.61 -21.11
N ASN A 561 28.69 24.69 -21.42
CA ASN A 561 28.35 23.56 -20.56
C ASN A 561 29.47 22.52 -20.51
N LEU A 562 30.16 22.29 -21.63
CA LEU A 562 31.34 21.43 -21.71
C LEU A 562 32.47 21.96 -20.80
N GLY A 563 32.72 23.28 -20.84
CA GLY A 563 33.69 23.92 -19.93
C GLY A 563 33.33 23.73 -18.45
N LYS A 564 32.02 23.84 -18.11
CA LYS A 564 31.55 23.60 -16.75
C LYS A 564 31.64 22.11 -16.32
N ALA A 565 31.55 21.17 -17.25
CA ALA A 565 31.65 19.75 -16.97
C ALA A 565 33.12 19.29 -16.90
N LYS A 566 34.00 19.85 -17.74
CA LYS A 566 35.45 19.55 -17.75
C LYS A 566 36.14 19.96 -16.45
N GLY A 567 35.79 21.10 -15.89
CA GLY A 567 36.40 21.59 -14.65
C GLY A 567 36.36 20.60 -13.47
N PRO A 568 35.17 20.14 -13.04
CA PRO A 568 35.05 19.11 -12.00
C PRO A 568 35.71 17.78 -12.37
N MET A 569 35.64 17.37 -13.64
CA MET A 569 36.27 16.13 -14.14
C MET A 569 37.79 16.20 -13.98
N GLU A 570 38.43 17.28 -14.45
CA GLU A 570 39.88 17.49 -14.38
C GLU A 570 40.38 17.66 -12.93
N GLN A 571 39.59 18.32 -12.05
CA GLN A 571 39.90 18.40 -10.62
C GLN A 571 39.86 17.03 -9.96
N LEU A 572 38.86 16.21 -10.31
CA LEU A 572 38.72 14.86 -9.76
C LEU A 572 39.83 13.94 -10.29
N GLU A 573 40.18 14.05 -11.58
CA GLU A 573 41.27 13.31 -12.20
C GLU A 573 42.61 13.64 -11.53
N LYS A 574 42.93 14.94 -11.35
CA LYS A 574 44.12 15.39 -10.61
C LYS A 574 44.18 14.85 -9.19
N LYS A 575 43.02 14.80 -8.51
CA LYS A 575 42.91 14.22 -7.16
C LYS A 575 43.18 12.72 -7.16
N MET A 576 42.65 12.00 -8.14
CA MET A 576 42.78 10.53 -8.25
C MET A 576 44.17 10.08 -8.70
N THR A 577 44.88 10.95 -9.47
CA THR A 577 46.25 10.70 -9.94
C THR A 577 47.35 11.23 -9.02
N ALA A 578 46.95 11.89 -7.91
CA ALA A 578 47.91 12.44 -6.95
C ALA A 578 48.69 11.32 -6.23
N SER A 579 49.99 11.57 -5.98
CA SER A 579 50.84 10.62 -5.24
C SER A 579 50.25 10.28 -3.87
N GLY A 580 50.11 8.98 -3.56
CA GLY A 580 49.54 8.50 -2.29
C GLY A 580 48.03 8.44 -2.26
N TYR A 581 47.31 8.70 -3.35
CA TYR A 581 45.84 8.58 -3.38
C TYR A 581 45.34 7.16 -3.06
N GLN A 582 46.05 6.16 -3.58
CA GLN A 582 45.70 4.74 -3.36
C GLN A 582 45.87 4.32 -1.89
N ASP A 583 46.89 4.88 -1.24
CA ASP A 583 47.28 4.48 0.12
C ASP A 583 46.55 5.27 1.21
N ASN A 584 46.22 6.55 0.94
CA ASN A 584 45.70 7.46 1.95
C ASN A 584 44.15 7.67 1.88
N VAL A 585 43.48 7.21 0.80
CA VAL A 585 42.04 7.42 0.64
C VAL A 585 41.30 6.11 0.87
N PRO A 586 40.30 6.06 1.79
CA PRO A 586 39.51 4.87 2.04
C PRO A 586 38.85 4.31 0.77
N GLU A 587 38.75 2.99 0.66
CA GLU A 587 38.25 2.26 -0.53
C GLU A 587 36.85 2.72 -0.95
N GLY A 588 35.91 2.91 0.01
CA GLY A 588 34.57 3.41 -0.27
C GLY A 588 34.54 4.82 -0.90
N VAL A 589 35.49 5.70 -0.50
CA VAL A 589 35.63 7.04 -1.08
C VAL A 589 36.26 6.97 -2.47
N ARG A 590 37.21 6.06 -2.70
CA ARG A 590 37.81 5.82 -4.01
C ARG A 590 36.75 5.36 -5.01
N LYS A 591 35.95 4.36 -4.65
CA LYS A 591 34.84 3.86 -5.48
C LYS A 591 33.83 4.97 -5.84
N THR A 592 33.46 5.80 -4.86
CA THR A 592 32.59 6.96 -5.11
C THR A 592 33.22 7.99 -6.06
N ASN A 593 34.53 8.21 -5.96
CA ASN A 593 35.24 9.11 -6.87
C ASN A 593 35.34 8.52 -8.28
N ASP A 594 35.60 7.21 -8.42
CA ASP A 594 35.60 6.50 -9.70
C ASP A 594 34.24 6.60 -10.40
N GLU A 595 33.17 6.34 -9.69
CA GLU A 595 31.79 6.47 -10.21
C GLU A 595 31.50 7.91 -10.68
N LYS A 596 31.90 8.91 -9.89
CA LYS A 596 31.75 10.32 -10.26
C LYS A 596 32.61 10.69 -11.48
N PHE A 597 33.84 10.21 -11.55
CA PHE A 597 34.71 10.46 -12.70
C PHE A 597 34.18 9.88 -14.00
N VAL A 598 33.71 8.62 -13.95
CA VAL A 598 33.06 7.95 -15.09
C VAL A 598 31.81 8.73 -15.52
N GLY A 599 31.00 9.18 -14.55
CA GLY A 599 29.80 10.00 -14.83
C GLY A 599 30.14 11.35 -15.51
N TRP A 600 31.15 12.05 -15.02
CA TRP A 600 31.61 13.32 -15.66
C TRP A 600 32.22 13.09 -17.04
N LYS A 601 33.03 12.04 -17.20
CA LYS A 601 33.63 11.66 -18.49
C LYS A 601 32.57 11.38 -19.55
N LYS A 602 31.57 10.55 -19.19
CA LYS A 602 30.42 10.28 -20.06
C LYS A 602 29.67 11.56 -20.43
N LYS A 603 29.41 12.42 -19.46
CA LYS A 603 28.74 13.71 -19.70
C LYS A 603 29.52 14.63 -20.65
N CYS A 604 30.83 14.67 -20.54
CA CYS A 604 31.67 15.44 -21.48
C CYS A 604 31.60 14.84 -22.90
N SER A 605 31.68 13.51 -23.03
CA SER A 605 31.56 12.82 -24.32
C SER A 605 30.22 13.10 -24.98
N ASP A 606 29.12 12.96 -24.23
CA ASP A 606 27.77 13.21 -24.73
C ASP A 606 27.60 14.68 -25.23
N ILE A 607 28.20 15.64 -24.54
CA ILE A 607 28.18 17.07 -24.97
C ILE A 607 29.02 17.27 -26.21
N GLU A 608 30.22 16.68 -26.30
CA GLU A 608 31.11 16.78 -27.46
C GLU A 608 30.46 16.19 -28.72
N GLU A 609 29.82 15.01 -28.60
CA GLU A 609 29.02 14.39 -29.68
C GLU A 609 27.89 15.30 -30.14
N ALA A 610 27.18 15.93 -29.19
CA ALA A 610 26.11 16.87 -29.51
C ALA A 610 26.65 18.10 -30.27
N ILE A 611 27.82 18.67 -29.89
CA ILE A 611 28.44 19.79 -30.58
C ILE A 611 28.77 19.41 -32.04
N VAL A 612 29.41 18.25 -32.25
CA VAL A 612 29.74 17.76 -33.60
C VAL A 612 28.49 17.61 -34.46
N ASN A 613 27.40 17.08 -33.89
CA ASN A 613 26.12 16.94 -34.61
C ASN A 613 25.52 18.31 -34.97
N PHE A 614 25.53 19.27 -34.05
CA PHE A 614 25.05 20.63 -34.32
C PHE A 614 25.91 21.39 -35.36
N GLU A 615 27.23 21.21 -35.35
CA GLU A 615 28.13 21.76 -36.36
C GLU A 615 27.86 21.19 -37.76
N ARG A 616 27.59 19.88 -37.84
CA ARG A 616 27.15 19.21 -39.07
C ARG A 616 25.82 19.80 -39.58
N LEU A 617 24.83 19.96 -38.71
CA LEU A 617 23.52 20.53 -39.06
C LEU A 617 23.63 22.00 -39.51
N LEU A 618 24.48 22.79 -38.85
CA LEU A 618 24.74 24.16 -39.25
C LEU A 618 25.35 24.24 -40.66
N SER A 619 26.28 23.34 -41.00
CA SER A 619 26.87 23.27 -42.34
C SER A 619 25.86 22.88 -43.44
N LEU A 620 24.78 22.23 -43.10
CA LEU A 620 23.69 21.89 -44.02
C LEU A 620 22.68 23.04 -44.19
N GLU A 621 22.50 23.88 -43.16
CA GLU A 621 21.63 25.06 -43.22
C GLU A 621 22.20 26.18 -44.07
N ASP A 622 23.54 26.33 -44.10
CA ASP A 622 24.24 27.35 -44.87
C ASP A 622 24.38 26.97 -46.37
N LYS A 623 23.98 25.78 -46.79
CA LYS A 623 23.90 25.30 -48.18
C LYS A 623 22.50 25.48 -48.76
#